data_5688a64ee1b72544122968e8b2bca35d
#
_entry.id   5688a64ee1b72544122968e8b2bca35d
#
_cell.length_a   1.000
_cell.length_b   1.000
_cell.length_c   1.000
_cell.angle_alpha   90.00
_cell.angle_beta   90.00
_cell.angle_gamma   90.00
#
_symmetry.space_group_name_H-M   'P 1'
#
loop_
_entity.id
_entity.type
_entity.pdbx_description
1 polymer ?
#
loop_
_entity_poly.entity_id
_entity_poly.type
_entity_poly.pdbx_seq_one_letter_code
_entity_poly.pdbx_strand_id
1 'polypeptide(L)'
;MKTIVLGPPGTGKTTTLLNKVDDHLKQTDPNKIGYFAFTQKAAYEARDRAMEKFNLSEDDLPYFRTLHSLAFRRLGIKKDSVMQRHHYEDFGKRINFPVDYMEYDEDEGGVFTTKSDYLRIIQLAKLRNISFERQYDLKEHSQDVEFDKLKIIANELERYKKEYNLIDFNDMILQFIKSDASPKFDVVFIDEAQDLSLMQWDMAKTIWNKSGDSYIAGDDDQAIFRWAGADVDSFITQKGKFLNLTQS
;
A
#
# COMPACT_ATOMS: atom_id res chain seq x y z
N MET A 1 13.10 -18.22 1.08
CA MET A 1 12.90 -18.28 2.57
C MET A 1 12.26 -16.98 3.04
N LYS A 2 11.38 -17.01 4.09
CA LYS A 2 10.79 -15.78 4.65
C LYS A 2 11.45 -15.43 5.99
N THR A 3 11.91 -14.20 6.14
CA THR A 3 12.51 -13.66 7.38
C THR A 3 11.69 -12.46 7.85
N ILE A 4 11.28 -12.47 9.11
CA ILE A 4 10.54 -11.39 9.76
C ILE A 4 11.52 -10.62 10.65
N VAL A 5 11.66 -9.33 10.42
CA VAL A 5 12.55 -8.44 11.18
C VAL A 5 11.68 -7.59 12.11
N LEU A 6 11.79 -7.85 13.40
CA LEU A 6 11.05 -7.14 14.44
C LEU A 6 11.95 -6.20 15.20
N GLY A 7 11.48 -5.02 15.51
CA GLY A 7 12.20 -4.11 16.38
C GLY A 7 11.51 -2.76 16.55
N PRO A 8 11.65 -2.14 17.75
CA PRO A 8 11.17 -0.79 18.00
C PRO A 8 11.75 0.26 17.05
N PRO A 9 11.25 1.51 17.07
CA PRO A 9 11.85 2.59 16.30
C PRO A 9 13.32 2.79 16.66
N GLY A 10 14.11 3.17 15.69
CA GLY A 10 15.51 3.47 15.89
C GLY A 10 16.44 2.25 16.09
N THR A 11 15.90 1.02 16.09
CA THR A 11 16.72 -0.21 16.23
C THR A 11 17.44 -0.63 14.93
N GLY A 12 17.30 0.16 13.86
CA GLY A 12 18.00 -0.10 12.60
C GLY A 12 17.33 -1.16 11.70
N LYS A 13 15.98 -1.28 11.72
CA LYS A 13 15.24 -2.17 10.80
C LYS A 13 15.62 -1.92 9.34
N THR A 14 15.47 -0.68 8.86
CA THR A 14 15.84 -0.28 7.49
C THR A 14 17.31 -0.54 7.20
N THR A 15 18.22 -0.24 8.13
CA THR A 15 19.65 -0.53 8.00
C THR A 15 19.91 -2.05 7.87
N THR A 16 19.18 -2.85 8.65
CA THR A 16 19.26 -4.32 8.57
C THR A 16 18.78 -4.82 7.22
N LEU A 17 17.66 -4.29 6.71
CA LEU A 17 17.18 -4.62 5.37
C LEU A 17 18.20 -4.23 4.30
N LEU A 18 18.79 -3.03 4.34
CA LEU A 18 19.81 -2.59 3.40
C LEU A 18 21.10 -3.43 3.46
N ASN A 19 21.48 -3.93 4.64
CA ASN A 19 22.59 -4.88 4.75
C ASN A 19 22.24 -6.22 4.08
N LYS A 20 20.97 -6.65 4.12
CA LYS A 20 20.53 -7.82 3.37
C LYS A 20 20.43 -7.57 1.87
N VAL A 21 20.09 -6.36 1.44
CA VAL A 21 20.21 -5.94 0.03
C VAL A 21 21.65 -6.09 -0.44
N ASP A 22 22.63 -5.63 0.34
CA ASP A 22 24.08 -5.79 0.05
C ASP A 22 24.47 -7.25 -0.15
N ASP A 23 24.03 -8.12 0.75
CA ASP A 23 24.31 -9.55 0.64
C ASP A 23 23.77 -10.13 -0.68
N HIS A 24 22.58 -9.73 -1.11
CA HIS A 24 21.95 -10.19 -2.35
C HIS A 24 22.58 -9.57 -3.60
N LEU A 25 22.98 -8.29 -3.57
CA LEU A 25 23.63 -7.62 -4.71
C LEU A 25 24.94 -8.29 -5.16
N LYS A 26 25.58 -9.06 -4.29
CA LYS A 26 26.79 -9.84 -4.64
C LYS A 26 26.51 -10.98 -5.63
N GLN A 27 25.23 -11.41 -5.74
CA GLN A 27 24.84 -12.59 -6.52
C GLN A 27 23.62 -12.37 -7.41
N THR A 28 22.95 -11.22 -7.27
CA THR A 28 21.65 -10.92 -7.89
C THR A 28 21.72 -9.58 -8.60
N ASP A 29 21.15 -9.52 -9.80
CA ASP A 29 21.00 -8.28 -10.55
C ASP A 29 20.10 -7.30 -9.75
N PRO A 30 20.47 -6.02 -9.59
CA PRO A 30 19.70 -5.04 -8.87
C PRO A 30 18.22 -4.97 -9.30
N ASN A 31 17.94 -5.15 -10.60
CA ASN A 31 16.57 -5.15 -11.14
C ASN A 31 15.74 -6.42 -10.78
N LYS A 32 16.34 -7.38 -10.07
CA LYS A 32 15.68 -8.55 -9.47
C LYS A 32 15.44 -8.39 -7.97
N ILE A 33 15.77 -7.25 -7.42
CA ILE A 33 15.54 -6.91 -6.02
C ILE A 33 14.36 -5.97 -5.92
N GLY A 34 13.30 -6.39 -5.22
CA GLY A 34 12.17 -5.55 -4.87
C GLY A 34 12.31 -4.99 -3.46
N TYR A 35 12.26 -3.68 -3.29
CA TYR A 35 12.21 -3.02 -1.99
C TYR A 35 10.95 -2.15 -1.92
N PHE A 36 10.02 -2.52 -1.04
CA PHE A 36 8.73 -1.86 -0.93
C PHE A 36 8.58 -1.28 0.48
N ALA A 37 8.35 0.02 0.55
CA ALA A 37 8.03 0.72 1.79
C ALA A 37 6.58 1.22 1.76
N PHE A 38 6.04 1.49 2.94
CA PHE A 38 4.68 2.01 3.07
C PHE A 38 4.57 3.43 2.49
N THR A 39 5.51 4.32 2.83
CA THR A 39 5.54 5.70 2.32
C THR A 39 6.50 5.88 1.15
N GLN A 40 6.21 6.87 0.29
CA GLN A 40 7.12 7.25 -0.80
C GLN A 40 8.45 7.75 -0.25
N LYS A 41 8.40 8.56 0.81
CA LYS A 41 9.59 9.06 1.49
C LYS A 41 10.49 7.93 1.98
N ALA A 42 9.93 6.93 2.66
CA ALA A 42 10.72 5.78 3.15
C ALA A 42 11.31 4.95 1.99
N ALA A 43 10.56 4.77 0.91
CA ALA A 43 11.05 4.08 -0.28
C ALA A 43 12.22 4.82 -0.95
N TYR A 44 12.14 6.13 -1.06
CA TYR A 44 13.21 6.95 -1.65
C TYR A 44 14.42 7.04 -0.73
N GLU A 45 14.23 7.19 0.57
CA GLU A 45 15.33 7.15 1.54
C GLU A 45 16.10 5.83 1.47
N ALA A 46 15.40 4.70 1.39
CA ALA A 46 16.04 3.39 1.21
C ALA A 46 16.77 3.29 -0.13
N ARG A 47 16.18 3.80 -1.22
CA ARG A 47 16.81 3.86 -2.54
C ARG A 47 18.07 4.71 -2.52
N ASP A 48 18.01 5.93 -2.00
CA ASP A 48 19.12 6.87 -1.98
C ASP A 48 20.29 6.32 -1.14
N ARG A 49 19.99 5.70 0.01
CA ARG A 49 21.00 4.99 0.80
C ARG A 49 21.62 3.81 0.05
N ALA A 50 20.82 3.06 -0.72
CA ALA A 50 21.34 1.97 -1.54
C ALA A 50 22.22 2.49 -2.70
N MET A 51 21.80 3.57 -3.36
CA MET A 51 22.59 4.22 -4.42
C MET A 51 23.95 4.67 -3.89
N GLU A 52 23.98 5.37 -2.76
CA GLU A 52 25.24 5.83 -2.14
C GLU A 52 26.11 4.65 -1.69
N LYS A 53 25.53 3.68 -1.00
CA LYS A 53 26.25 2.54 -0.42
C LYS A 53 26.86 1.62 -1.47
N PHE A 54 26.16 1.41 -2.60
CA PHE A 54 26.52 0.41 -3.61
C PHE A 54 27.02 1.04 -4.92
N ASN A 55 27.11 2.37 -4.96
CA ASN A 55 27.50 3.12 -6.16
C ASN A 55 26.62 2.78 -7.38
N LEU A 56 25.30 2.75 -7.16
CA LEU A 56 24.28 2.47 -8.16
C LEU A 56 23.56 3.76 -8.56
N SER A 57 22.92 3.75 -9.74
CA SER A 57 22.04 4.80 -10.21
C SER A 57 20.56 4.50 -9.87
N GLU A 58 19.68 5.48 -10.04
CA GLU A 58 18.23 5.27 -9.88
C GLU A 58 17.69 4.22 -10.87
N ASP A 59 18.23 4.19 -12.08
CA ASP A 59 17.82 3.24 -13.12
C ASP A 59 18.20 1.79 -12.77
N ASP A 60 19.22 1.59 -11.93
CA ASP A 60 19.62 0.27 -11.45
C ASP A 60 18.67 -0.27 -10.38
N LEU A 61 17.89 0.60 -9.70
CA LEU A 61 16.99 0.26 -8.61
C LEU A 61 15.50 0.53 -8.95
N PRO A 62 14.99 -0.01 -10.06
CA PRO A 62 13.65 0.33 -10.56
C PRO A 62 12.50 -0.13 -9.65
N TYR A 63 12.77 -0.97 -8.67
CA TYR A 63 11.79 -1.55 -7.76
C TYR A 63 11.97 -1.13 -6.28
N PHE A 64 12.69 -0.05 -6.02
CA PHE A 64 12.72 0.62 -4.72
C PHE A 64 11.60 1.67 -4.69
N ARG A 65 10.40 1.31 -4.22
CA ARG A 65 9.18 2.12 -4.34
C ARG A 65 8.05 1.70 -3.40
N THR A 66 6.92 2.39 -3.44
CA THR A 66 5.69 1.95 -2.77
C THR A 66 4.96 0.88 -3.59
N LEU A 67 4.07 0.11 -2.94
CA LEU A 67 3.22 -0.86 -3.62
C LEU A 67 2.32 -0.20 -4.68
N HIS A 68 1.78 0.99 -4.40
CA HIS A 68 0.98 1.74 -5.37
C HIS A 68 1.79 2.15 -6.60
N SER A 69 3.01 2.64 -6.41
CA SER A 69 3.92 2.99 -7.51
C SER A 69 4.28 1.77 -8.37
N LEU A 70 4.44 0.58 -7.76
CA LEU A 70 4.61 -0.67 -8.49
C LEU A 70 3.37 -0.98 -9.33
N ALA A 71 2.18 -0.96 -8.73
CA ALA A 71 0.92 -1.24 -9.42
C ALA A 71 0.70 -0.28 -10.59
N PHE A 72 0.86 1.02 -10.36
CA PHE A 72 0.74 2.05 -11.38
C PHE A 72 1.60 1.76 -12.62
N ARG A 73 2.89 1.47 -12.41
CA ARG A 73 3.81 1.19 -13.51
C ARG A 73 3.54 -0.14 -14.20
N ARG A 74 3.26 -1.20 -13.44
CA ARG A 74 3.06 -2.55 -13.99
C ARG A 74 1.78 -2.69 -14.79
N LEU A 75 0.75 -1.94 -14.41
CA LEU A 75 -0.53 -1.88 -15.13
C LEU A 75 -0.52 -0.89 -16.31
N GLY A 76 0.54 -0.09 -16.46
CA GLY A 76 0.62 0.92 -17.52
C GLY A 76 -0.45 2.02 -17.37
N ILE A 77 -0.85 2.34 -16.14
CA ILE A 77 -1.88 3.33 -15.87
C ILE A 77 -1.37 4.72 -16.27
N LYS A 78 -2.21 5.48 -16.98
CA LYS A 78 -1.91 6.87 -17.30
C LYS A 78 -2.33 7.79 -16.15
N LYS A 79 -1.57 8.87 -15.90
CA LYS A 79 -1.91 9.85 -14.85
C LYS A 79 -3.33 10.38 -14.98
N ASP A 80 -3.75 10.67 -16.21
CA ASP A 80 -5.09 11.23 -16.50
C ASP A 80 -6.23 10.23 -16.25
N SER A 81 -5.91 8.94 -16.11
CA SER A 81 -6.88 7.90 -15.76
C SER A 81 -7.01 7.69 -14.25
N VAL A 82 -6.21 8.40 -13.43
CA VAL A 82 -6.29 8.30 -11.98
C VAL A 82 -7.28 9.31 -11.42
N MET A 83 -8.18 8.85 -10.54
CA MET A 83 -9.11 9.73 -9.84
C MET A 83 -8.34 10.81 -9.07
N GLN A 84 -8.69 12.07 -9.32
CA GLN A 84 -8.12 13.24 -8.68
C GLN A 84 -9.23 14.09 -8.06
N ARG A 85 -8.86 15.10 -7.27
CA ARG A 85 -9.79 16.01 -6.61
C ARG A 85 -10.93 16.49 -7.50
N HIS A 86 -10.63 17.01 -8.69
CA HIS A 86 -11.65 17.54 -9.60
C HIS A 86 -12.64 16.49 -10.09
N HIS A 87 -12.23 15.20 -10.18
CA HIS A 87 -13.14 14.10 -10.51
C HIS A 87 -14.13 13.83 -9.36
N TYR A 88 -13.69 13.91 -8.10
CA TYR A 88 -14.59 13.76 -6.95
C TYR A 88 -15.56 14.94 -6.84
N GLU A 89 -15.09 16.17 -7.13
CA GLU A 89 -15.96 17.37 -7.17
C GLU A 89 -17.02 17.27 -8.28
N ASP A 90 -16.63 16.78 -9.48
CA ASP A 90 -17.56 16.54 -10.58
C ASP A 90 -18.55 15.42 -10.27
N PHE A 91 -18.08 14.33 -9.71
CA PHE A 91 -18.92 13.24 -9.22
C PHE A 91 -19.95 13.74 -8.21
N GLY A 92 -19.53 14.55 -7.22
CA GLY A 92 -20.44 15.13 -6.24
C GLY A 92 -21.54 16.00 -6.85
N LYS A 93 -21.19 16.84 -7.84
CA LYS A 93 -22.17 17.62 -8.60
C LYS A 93 -23.16 16.72 -9.35
N ARG A 94 -22.66 15.68 -9.99
CA ARG A 94 -23.49 14.76 -10.76
C ARG A 94 -24.53 14.04 -9.93
N ILE A 95 -24.19 13.62 -8.71
CA ILE A 95 -25.12 12.95 -7.81
C ILE A 95 -25.91 13.92 -6.91
N ASN A 96 -25.73 15.22 -7.11
CA ASN A 96 -26.29 16.29 -6.28
C ASN A 96 -26.05 16.08 -4.78
N PHE A 97 -24.85 15.66 -4.46
CA PHE A 97 -24.39 15.42 -3.09
C PHE A 97 -22.97 15.98 -2.92
N PRO A 98 -22.74 16.89 -1.94
CA PRO A 98 -21.41 17.41 -1.71
C PRO A 98 -20.49 16.29 -1.25
N VAL A 99 -19.57 15.94 -2.10
CA VAL A 99 -18.50 14.99 -1.81
C VAL A 99 -17.24 15.81 -1.54
N ASP A 100 -16.79 15.82 -0.29
CA ASP A 100 -15.45 16.30 0.00
C ASP A 100 -14.46 15.39 -0.72
N TYR A 101 -13.49 16.01 -1.39
CA TYR A 101 -12.50 15.27 -2.15
C TYR A 101 -11.64 14.41 -1.22
N MET A 102 -11.11 13.36 -1.81
CA MET A 102 -10.12 12.52 -1.16
C MET A 102 -8.73 13.08 -1.49
N GLU A 103 -7.98 13.42 -0.48
CA GLU A 103 -6.54 13.59 -0.61
C GLU A 103 -5.86 12.24 -0.44
N TYR A 104 -5.00 11.92 -1.37
CA TYR A 104 -4.10 10.80 -1.27
C TYR A 104 -2.72 11.38 -0.98
N ASP A 105 -2.26 11.17 0.23
CA ASP A 105 -0.93 11.60 0.64
C ASP A 105 0.04 10.44 0.46
N GLU A 106 0.85 10.49 -0.60
CA GLU A 106 1.90 9.50 -0.83
C GLU A 106 3.01 9.60 0.22
N ASP A 107 3.20 10.77 0.82
CA ASP A 107 4.21 10.98 1.87
C ASP A 107 3.75 10.39 3.22
N GLU A 108 2.44 10.31 3.44
CA GLU A 108 1.84 9.63 4.59
C GLU A 108 1.40 8.18 4.29
N GLY A 109 2.06 7.51 3.34
CA GLY A 109 1.83 6.09 3.07
C GLY A 109 0.60 5.76 2.24
N GLY A 110 0.10 6.73 1.49
CA GLY A 110 -1.09 6.53 0.70
C GLY A 110 -2.37 6.50 1.52
N VAL A 111 -2.37 7.19 2.64
CA VAL A 111 -3.54 7.35 3.49
C VAL A 111 -4.54 8.28 2.81
N PHE A 112 -5.79 7.81 2.71
CA PHE A 112 -6.88 8.61 2.20
C PHE A 112 -7.47 9.47 3.31
N THR A 113 -7.49 10.77 3.11
CA THR A 113 -8.22 11.69 3.97
C THR A 113 -9.45 12.22 3.25
N THR A 114 -10.61 12.09 3.85
CA THR A 114 -11.87 12.66 3.38
C THR A 114 -12.75 13.02 4.57
N LYS A 115 -13.49 14.10 4.46
CA LYS A 115 -14.52 14.46 5.44
C LYS A 115 -15.85 13.76 5.17
N SER A 116 -15.99 13.08 4.01
CA SER A 116 -17.18 12.33 3.67
C SER A 116 -17.15 10.94 4.30
N ASP A 117 -17.99 10.69 5.30
CA ASP A 117 -18.15 9.37 5.90
C ASP A 117 -18.54 8.30 4.87
N TYR A 118 -19.33 8.66 3.86
CA TYR A 118 -19.71 7.75 2.79
C TYR A 118 -18.51 7.25 2.00
N LEU A 119 -17.63 8.17 1.56
CA LEU A 119 -16.40 7.78 0.85
C LEU A 119 -15.45 7.01 1.77
N ARG A 120 -15.33 7.42 3.05
CA ARG A 120 -14.50 6.73 4.03
C ARG A 120 -14.94 5.28 4.23
N ILE A 121 -16.24 4.99 4.34
CA ILE A 121 -16.78 3.64 4.45
C ILE A 121 -16.42 2.82 3.19
N ILE A 122 -16.62 3.38 1.99
CA ILE A 122 -16.31 2.70 0.73
C ILE A 122 -14.83 2.35 0.64
N GLN A 123 -13.95 3.27 1.02
CA GLN A 123 -12.51 3.06 0.95
C GLN A 123 -12.00 2.08 2.01
N LEU A 124 -12.47 2.20 3.26
CA LEU A 124 -12.12 1.25 4.32
C LEU A 124 -12.58 -0.17 4.00
N ALA A 125 -13.74 -0.32 3.37
CA ALA A 125 -14.22 -1.62 2.91
C ALA A 125 -13.24 -2.27 1.92
N LYS A 126 -12.75 -1.50 0.92
CA LYS A 126 -11.73 -1.97 -0.03
C LYS A 126 -10.43 -2.35 0.69
N LEU A 127 -9.91 -1.47 1.54
CA LEU A 127 -8.67 -1.69 2.29
C LEU A 127 -8.72 -2.94 3.18
N ARG A 128 -9.89 -3.25 3.74
CA ARG A 128 -10.15 -4.40 4.61
C ARG A 128 -10.62 -5.65 3.88
N ASN A 129 -10.72 -5.62 2.55
CA ASN A 129 -11.25 -6.72 1.73
C ASN A 129 -12.64 -7.23 2.19
N ILE A 130 -13.51 -6.31 2.60
CA ILE A 130 -14.90 -6.59 2.97
C ILE A 130 -15.87 -5.78 2.11
N SER A 131 -17.16 -6.12 2.13
CA SER A 131 -18.15 -5.30 1.44
C SER A 131 -18.42 -4.00 2.20
N PHE A 132 -18.91 -2.96 1.50
CA PHE A 132 -19.24 -1.69 2.15
C PHE A 132 -20.43 -1.85 3.12
N GLU A 133 -21.33 -2.82 2.90
CA GLU A 133 -22.37 -3.19 3.83
C GLU A 133 -21.78 -3.67 5.15
N ARG A 134 -20.79 -4.57 5.06
CA ARG A 134 -20.11 -5.08 6.26
C ARG A 134 -19.34 -3.97 6.98
N GLN A 135 -18.70 -3.06 6.24
CA GLN A 135 -18.01 -1.92 6.83
C GLN A 135 -19.01 -0.96 7.52
N TYR A 136 -20.17 -0.74 6.92
CA TYR A 136 -21.23 0.04 7.54
C TYR A 136 -21.71 -0.58 8.86
N ASP A 137 -21.88 -1.89 8.90
CA ASP A 137 -22.33 -2.63 10.10
C ASP A 137 -21.35 -2.55 11.27
N LEU A 138 -20.07 -2.24 11.03
CA LEU A 138 -19.07 -2.01 12.09
C LEU A 138 -19.34 -0.74 12.91
N LYS A 139 -20.21 0.15 12.42
CA LYS A 139 -20.57 1.41 13.09
C LYS A 139 -19.41 2.35 13.39
N GLU A 140 -18.38 2.31 12.58
CA GLU A 140 -17.20 3.19 12.65
C GLU A 140 -17.41 4.51 11.87
N HIS A 141 -18.64 5.04 11.87
CA HIS A 141 -19.04 6.25 11.16
C HIS A 141 -20.05 7.06 11.99
N SER A 142 -20.35 8.29 11.58
CA SER A 142 -21.36 9.10 12.26
C SER A 142 -22.76 8.48 12.14
N GLN A 143 -23.63 8.80 13.09
CA GLN A 143 -25.02 8.29 13.11
C GLN A 143 -25.87 8.84 11.95
N ASP A 144 -25.41 9.91 11.29
CA ASP A 144 -26.13 10.57 10.19
C ASP A 144 -25.94 9.87 8.84
N VAL A 145 -25.12 8.80 8.78
CA VAL A 145 -24.90 8.03 7.55
C VAL A 145 -26.07 7.09 7.30
N GLU A 146 -26.82 7.36 6.24
CA GLU A 146 -27.93 6.52 5.80
C GLU A 146 -27.45 5.40 4.86
N PHE A 147 -27.84 4.15 5.16
CA PHE A 147 -27.38 2.99 4.39
C PHE A 147 -27.82 3.02 2.92
N ASP A 148 -29.08 3.37 2.64
CA ASP A 148 -29.58 3.44 1.26
C ASP A 148 -28.84 4.48 0.43
N LYS A 149 -28.49 5.60 1.05
CA LYS A 149 -27.69 6.64 0.43
C LYS A 149 -26.25 6.18 0.18
N LEU A 150 -25.63 5.48 1.15
CA LEU A 150 -24.32 4.86 0.97
C LEU A 150 -24.30 3.93 -0.25
N LYS A 151 -25.32 3.09 -0.38
CA LYS A 151 -25.45 2.16 -1.50
C LYS A 151 -25.57 2.87 -2.85
N ILE A 152 -26.35 3.96 -2.90
CA ILE A 152 -26.46 4.78 -4.12
C ILE A 152 -25.10 5.40 -4.46
N ILE A 153 -24.44 6.03 -3.49
CA ILE A 153 -23.13 6.69 -3.69
C ILE A 153 -22.07 5.68 -4.16
N ALA A 154 -22.01 4.49 -3.52
CA ALA A 154 -21.04 3.46 -3.90
C ALA A 154 -21.24 2.98 -5.34
N ASN A 155 -22.49 2.70 -5.72
CA ASN A 155 -22.82 2.25 -7.08
C ASN A 155 -22.55 3.33 -8.15
N GLU A 156 -22.93 4.57 -7.87
CA GLU A 156 -22.72 5.69 -8.80
C GLU A 156 -21.23 6.05 -8.92
N LEU A 157 -20.43 5.89 -7.85
CA LEU A 157 -18.98 6.09 -7.93
C LEU A 157 -18.31 5.05 -8.86
N GLU A 158 -18.67 3.78 -8.73
CA GLU A 158 -18.14 2.73 -9.63
C GLU A 158 -18.61 2.95 -11.09
N ARG A 159 -19.87 3.40 -11.27
CA ARG A 159 -20.41 3.75 -12.58
C ARG A 159 -19.68 4.94 -13.20
N TYR A 160 -19.43 5.99 -12.41
CA TYR A 160 -18.67 7.18 -12.82
C TYR A 160 -17.26 6.81 -13.27
N LYS A 161 -16.53 6.04 -12.46
CA LYS A 161 -15.19 5.56 -12.81
C LYS A 161 -15.19 4.78 -14.12
N LYS A 162 -16.16 3.89 -14.29
CA LYS A 162 -16.29 3.11 -15.53
C LYS A 162 -16.60 3.96 -16.75
N GLU A 163 -17.50 4.94 -16.63
CA GLU A 163 -17.91 5.83 -17.72
C GLU A 163 -16.76 6.70 -18.23
N TYR A 164 -15.94 7.22 -17.30
CA TYR A 164 -14.81 8.09 -17.62
C TYR A 164 -13.47 7.34 -17.74
N ASN A 165 -13.49 6.02 -17.66
CA ASN A 165 -12.28 5.18 -17.68
C ASN A 165 -11.26 5.60 -16.59
N LEU A 166 -11.75 5.84 -15.38
CA LEU A 166 -10.97 6.25 -14.22
C LEU A 166 -10.73 5.08 -13.27
N ILE A 167 -9.64 5.18 -12.54
CA ILE A 167 -9.24 4.23 -11.51
C ILE A 167 -8.82 4.99 -10.24
N ASP A 168 -9.26 4.56 -9.07
CA ASP A 168 -8.74 5.07 -7.80
C ASP A 168 -7.52 4.26 -7.33
N PHE A 169 -6.85 4.73 -6.28
CA PHE A 169 -5.63 4.08 -5.78
C PHE A 169 -5.88 2.66 -5.26
N ASN A 170 -7.02 2.40 -4.62
CA ASN A 170 -7.36 1.06 -4.15
C ASN A 170 -7.66 0.12 -5.33
N ASP A 171 -8.30 0.62 -6.38
CA ASP A 171 -8.55 -0.16 -7.59
C ASP A 171 -7.25 -0.58 -8.28
N MET A 172 -6.18 0.25 -8.22
CA MET A 172 -4.86 -0.13 -8.77
C MET A 172 -4.31 -1.37 -8.08
N ILE A 173 -4.37 -1.42 -6.75
CA ILE A 173 -3.93 -2.59 -5.97
C ILE A 173 -4.77 -3.81 -6.32
N LEU A 174 -6.09 -3.68 -6.34
CA LEU A 174 -7.00 -4.78 -6.69
C LEU A 174 -6.76 -5.28 -8.11
N GLN A 175 -6.55 -4.37 -9.07
CA GLN A 175 -6.28 -4.75 -10.46
C GLN A 175 -4.91 -5.43 -10.60
N PHE A 176 -3.89 -4.97 -9.88
CA PHE A 176 -2.58 -5.62 -9.83
C PHE A 176 -2.68 -7.07 -9.34
N ILE A 177 -3.41 -7.29 -8.24
CA ILE A 177 -3.63 -8.64 -7.69
C ILE A 177 -4.37 -9.52 -8.70
N LYS A 178 -5.48 -9.02 -9.27
CA LYS A 178 -6.32 -9.77 -10.22
C LYS A 178 -5.59 -10.14 -11.52
N SER A 179 -4.75 -9.25 -12.02
CA SER A 179 -3.99 -9.47 -13.27
C SER A 179 -2.69 -10.22 -13.07
N ASP A 180 -2.35 -10.54 -11.81
CA ASP A 180 -1.11 -11.22 -11.44
C ASP A 180 0.14 -10.51 -12.01
N ALA A 181 0.12 -9.17 -11.99
CA ALA A 181 1.09 -8.30 -12.65
C ALA A 181 2.48 -8.24 -11.99
N SER A 182 2.72 -9.05 -10.95
CA SER A 182 3.99 -9.06 -10.21
C SER A 182 5.16 -9.48 -11.10
N PRO A 183 6.27 -8.72 -11.12
CA PRO A 183 7.54 -9.21 -11.63
C PRO A 183 8.03 -10.43 -10.83
N LYS A 184 8.94 -11.19 -11.41
CA LYS A 184 9.71 -12.20 -10.66
C LYS A 184 10.91 -11.53 -10.02
N PHE A 185 10.99 -11.61 -8.71
CA PHE A 185 12.13 -11.16 -7.93
C PHE A 185 12.94 -12.35 -7.40
N ASP A 186 14.24 -12.19 -7.28
CA ASP A 186 15.08 -13.13 -6.56
C ASP A 186 14.93 -12.90 -5.05
N VAL A 187 14.77 -11.64 -4.64
CA VAL A 187 14.48 -11.27 -3.26
C VAL A 187 13.54 -10.06 -3.18
N VAL A 188 12.71 -10.06 -2.14
CA VAL A 188 11.77 -8.98 -1.84
C VAL A 188 11.96 -8.50 -0.41
N PHE A 189 12.02 -7.19 -0.24
CA PHE A 189 12.04 -6.49 1.05
C PHE A 189 10.76 -5.68 1.20
N ILE A 190 10.13 -5.77 2.37
CA ILE A 190 8.97 -4.96 2.76
C ILE A 190 9.31 -4.27 4.07
N ASP A 191 9.34 -2.95 4.05
CA ASP A 191 9.61 -2.12 5.22
C ASP A 191 8.33 -1.47 5.75
N GLU A 192 8.28 -1.20 7.04
CA GLU A 192 7.10 -0.67 7.77
C GLU A 192 5.82 -1.48 7.53
N ALA A 193 5.96 -2.80 7.56
CA ALA A 193 4.89 -3.72 7.20
C ALA A 193 3.67 -3.67 8.14
N GLN A 194 3.81 -3.19 9.37
CA GLN A 194 2.71 -3.00 10.32
C GLN A 194 1.67 -1.99 9.85
N ASP A 195 2.04 -1.10 8.90
CA ASP A 195 1.17 -0.05 8.39
C ASP A 195 0.38 -0.49 7.14
N LEU A 196 0.65 -1.67 6.59
CA LEU A 196 -0.06 -2.19 5.43
C LEU A 196 -1.50 -2.55 5.76
N SER A 197 -2.43 -2.15 4.89
CA SER A 197 -3.81 -2.64 4.91
C SER A 197 -3.90 -4.10 4.49
N LEU A 198 -5.02 -4.77 4.78
CA LEU A 198 -5.23 -6.17 4.36
C LEU A 198 -5.11 -6.34 2.84
N MET A 199 -5.64 -5.39 2.07
CA MET A 199 -5.50 -5.37 0.60
C MET A 199 -4.04 -5.23 0.16
N GLN A 200 -3.25 -4.37 0.79
CA GLN A 200 -1.82 -4.23 0.52
C GLN A 200 -1.04 -5.48 0.93
N TRP A 201 -1.43 -6.14 2.02
CA TRP A 201 -0.90 -7.46 2.40
C TRP A 201 -1.14 -8.51 1.33
N ASP A 202 -2.32 -8.53 0.71
CA ASP A 202 -2.62 -9.48 -0.38
C ASP A 202 -1.79 -9.19 -1.62
N MET A 203 -1.56 -7.90 -1.96
CA MET A 203 -0.61 -7.54 -3.01
C MET A 203 0.82 -7.99 -2.67
N ALA A 204 1.28 -7.72 -1.46
CA ALA A 204 2.60 -8.15 -0.99
C ALA A 204 2.76 -9.67 -1.05
N LYS A 205 1.74 -10.45 -0.66
CA LYS A 205 1.70 -11.91 -0.82
C LYS A 205 1.84 -12.34 -2.28
N THR A 206 1.16 -11.67 -3.20
CA THR A 206 1.26 -11.93 -4.63
C THR A 206 2.70 -11.73 -5.13
N ILE A 207 3.40 -10.74 -4.60
CA ILE A 207 4.79 -10.42 -4.96
C ILE A 207 5.74 -11.48 -4.40
N TRP A 208 5.75 -11.72 -3.08
CA TRP A 208 6.74 -12.63 -2.48
C TRP A 208 6.52 -14.11 -2.79
N ASN A 209 5.28 -14.53 -3.08
CA ASN A 209 5.03 -15.92 -3.49
C ASN A 209 5.71 -16.29 -4.81
N LYS A 210 6.14 -15.29 -5.58
CA LYS A 210 6.91 -15.43 -6.83
C LYS A 210 8.39 -15.13 -6.66
N SER A 211 8.85 -14.82 -5.44
CA SER A 211 10.24 -14.51 -5.15
C SER A 211 10.98 -15.70 -4.51
N GLY A 212 12.31 -15.69 -4.58
CA GLY A 212 13.16 -16.66 -3.89
C GLY A 212 13.17 -16.43 -2.39
N ASP A 213 13.59 -15.25 -1.98
CA ASP A 213 13.66 -14.83 -0.58
C ASP A 213 12.76 -13.63 -0.29
N SER A 214 12.34 -13.48 0.97
CA SER A 214 11.58 -12.32 1.41
C SER A 214 11.96 -11.89 2.83
N TYR A 215 12.12 -10.60 3.02
CA TYR A 215 12.39 -9.95 4.31
C TYR A 215 11.28 -8.96 4.58
N ILE A 216 10.61 -9.10 5.72
CA ILE A 216 9.48 -8.26 6.12
C ILE A 216 9.83 -7.62 7.44
N ALA A 217 9.99 -6.30 7.45
CA ALA A 217 10.33 -5.54 8.65
C ALA A 217 9.15 -4.73 9.14
N GLY A 218 9.02 -4.64 10.44
CA GLY A 218 7.96 -3.85 11.08
C GLY A 218 8.11 -3.80 12.60
N ASP A 219 7.20 -3.06 13.20
CA ASP A 219 7.06 -2.87 14.64
C ASP A 219 5.60 -3.13 15.03
N ASP A 220 5.35 -4.19 15.78
CA ASP A 220 4.01 -4.60 16.19
C ASP A 220 3.38 -3.65 17.23
N ASP A 221 4.22 -2.88 17.96
CA ASP A 221 3.77 -1.90 18.95
C ASP A 221 3.40 -0.53 18.34
N GLN A 222 3.72 -0.27 17.05
CA GLN A 222 3.60 1.04 16.41
C GLN A 222 2.55 1.17 15.30
N ALA A 223 1.51 0.40 15.31
CA ALA A 223 0.43 0.54 14.34
C ALA A 223 -0.41 1.80 14.53
N ILE A 224 0.13 2.94 14.10
CA ILE A 224 -0.57 4.23 14.21
C ILE A 224 -1.65 4.44 13.13
N PHE A 225 -1.61 3.69 12.02
CA PHE A 225 -2.54 3.83 10.88
C PHE A 225 -3.72 2.84 10.91
N ARG A 226 -4.05 2.24 12.05
CA ARG A 226 -5.24 1.36 12.18
C ARG A 226 -6.54 2.06 11.75
N TRP A 227 -6.68 3.35 12.06
CA TRP A 227 -7.84 4.16 11.65
C TRP A 227 -7.95 4.35 10.13
N ALA A 228 -6.83 4.25 9.42
CA ALA A 228 -6.73 4.32 7.97
C ALA A 228 -6.78 2.94 7.29
N GLY A 229 -7.04 1.87 8.04
CA GLY A 229 -7.20 0.53 7.52
C GLY A 229 -5.96 -0.37 7.62
N ALA A 230 -4.89 0.04 8.32
CA ALA A 230 -3.75 -0.83 8.58
C ALA A 230 -4.15 -2.10 9.34
N ASP A 231 -3.60 -3.24 8.94
CA ASP A 231 -3.87 -4.56 9.51
C ASP A 231 -2.61 -5.17 10.13
N VAL A 232 -2.36 -4.80 11.37
CA VAL A 232 -1.22 -5.29 12.16
C VAL A 232 -1.29 -6.77 12.44
N ASP A 233 -2.51 -7.33 12.57
CA ASP A 233 -2.69 -8.74 12.85
C ASP A 233 -2.11 -9.60 11.72
N SER A 234 -2.20 -9.13 10.47
CA SER A 234 -1.51 -9.76 9.35
C SER A 234 0.02 -9.75 9.50
N PHE A 235 0.61 -8.73 10.14
CA PHE A 235 2.06 -8.71 10.41
C PHE A 235 2.43 -9.68 11.52
N ILE A 236 1.75 -9.63 12.66
CA ILE A 236 2.01 -10.47 13.84
C ILE A 236 1.85 -11.97 13.54
N THR A 237 0.89 -12.32 12.68
CA THR A 237 0.60 -13.72 12.33
C THR A 237 1.51 -14.30 11.24
N GLN A 238 2.47 -13.52 10.71
CA GLN A 238 3.41 -14.01 9.70
C GLN A 238 4.24 -15.19 10.22
N LYS A 239 4.39 -16.20 9.38
CA LYS A 239 5.25 -17.35 9.68
C LYS A 239 6.57 -17.23 8.93
N GLY A 240 7.68 -17.42 9.61
CA GLY A 240 9.03 -17.33 9.03
C GLY A 240 10.11 -17.43 10.09
N LYS A 241 11.35 -17.17 9.69
CA LYS A 241 12.46 -16.98 10.62
C LYS A 241 12.38 -15.59 11.23
N PHE A 242 12.42 -15.48 12.54
CA PHE A 242 12.41 -14.19 13.23
C PHE A 242 13.82 -13.67 13.47
N LEU A 243 14.00 -12.38 13.26
CA LEU A 243 15.18 -11.60 13.62
C LEU A 243 14.72 -10.44 14.49
N ASN A 244 14.93 -10.56 15.78
CA ASN A 244 14.56 -9.52 16.74
C ASN A 244 15.72 -8.53 16.91
N LEU A 245 15.43 -7.24 16.67
CA LEU A 245 16.36 -6.15 16.90
C LEU A 245 16.04 -5.53 18.25
N THR A 246 17.01 -5.53 19.14
CA THR A 246 16.93 -4.87 20.45
C THR A 246 17.67 -3.54 20.40
N GLN A 247 17.21 -2.55 21.17
CA GLN A 247 18.01 -1.35 21.37
C GLN A 247 19.34 -1.74 22.01
N SER A 248 20.43 -1.35 21.36
CA SER A 248 21.80 -1.47 21.91
C SER A 248 22.11 -0.30 22.82
#